data_228163eab70f962a207ae903975a822c
#
_entry.id   228163eab70f962a207ae903975a822c
#
_cell.length_a   1.000
_cell.length_b   1.000
_cell.length_c   1.000
_cell.angle_alpha   90.00
_cell.angle_beta   90.00
_cell.angle_gamma   90.00
#
_symmetry.space_group_name_H-M   'P 1'
#
loop_
_entity.id
_entity.type
_entity.pdbx_description
1 polymer ?
#
loop_
_entity_poly.entity_id
_entity_poly.type
_entity_poly.pdbx_seq_one_letter_code
_entity_poly.pdbx_strand_id
1 'polypeptide(L)'
;MKNNKQVLTMEQGMEAIMNIIAEAGFKQEPIAPSSSQEETVYDGYGHVIAKNGKKTTTGYKKGAKRVLNAKDSLRRDLLDAAEVILNRVAAFEGKIGRNSVEGVIVRMADADYSVKCAGHAKPEFADREEGFVAEKNYLTRGKAVNHAPAIAKALVAEIENEFSKSNIGNGKSVTLLEAKSSGIRFEIKNENGVAAEYSYKITKKRARVVLG
;
A
#
# COMPACT_ATOMS: atom_id res chain seq x y z
N MET A 1 20.51 -56.67 40.88
CA MET A 1 19.37 -55.84 41.25
C MET A 1 18.95 -55.03 40.02
N LYS A 2 17.80 -55.34 39.42
CA LYS A 2 17.30 -54.63 38.23
C LYS A 2 16.37 -53.51 38.74
N ASN A 3 16.75 -52.24 38.55
CA ASN A 3 15.90 -51.10 38.78
C ASN A 3 14.83 -51.02 37.70
N ASN A 4 13.63 -51.48 38.03
CA ASN A 4 12.44 -51.20 37.20
C ASN A 4 12.04 -49.74 37.38
N LYS A 5 12.42 -48.89 36.48
CA LYS A 5 11.80 -47.56 36.34
C LYS A 5 10.44 -47.76 35.71
N GLN A 6 9.38 -47.67 36.48
CA GLN A 6 8.01 -47.52 35.93
C GLN A 6 7.93 -46.16 35.22
N VAL A 7 7.69 -46.18 33.94
CA VAL A 7 7.36 -44.98 33.19
C VAL A 7 5.85 -44.77 33.34
N LEU A 8 5.48 -43.77 34.12
CA LEU A 8 4.08 -43.36 34.28
C LEU A 8 3.55 -42.79 32.98
N THR A 9 2.32 -43.15 32.59
CA THR A 9 1.64 -42.51 31.49
C THR A 9 1.32 -41.06 31.85
N MET A 10 1.07 -40.22 30.84
CA MET A 10 0.80 -38.80 31.03
C MET A 10 -0.42 -38.56 31.94
N GLU A 11 -1.42 -39.42 31.84
CA GLU A 11 -2.63 -39.38 32.70
C GLU A 11 -2.30 -39.75 34.16
N GLN A 12 -1.52 -40.79 34.38
CA GLN A 12 -1.07 -41.20 35.72
C GLN A 12 -0.17 -40.14 36.35
N GLY A 13 0.63 -39.42 35.55
CA GLY A 13 1.44 -38.30 36.00
C GLY A 13 0.59 -37.11 36.44
N MET A 14 -0.44 -36.79 35.71
CA MET A 14 -1.38 -35.72 36.06
C MET A 14 -2.18 -36.05 37.33
N GLU A 15 -2.65 -37.28 37.49
CA GLU A 15 -3.42 -37.72 38.65
C GLU A 15 -2.53 -37.70 39.93
N ALA A 16 -1.26 -38.11 39.82
CA ALA A 16 -0.31 -38.00 40.92
C ALA A 16 -0.03 -36.56 41.37
N ILE A 17 0.07 -35.63 40.39
CA ILE A 17 0.23 -34.19 40.67
C ILE A 17 -1.01 -33.62 41.35
N MET A 18 -2.20 -33.97 40.89
CA MET A 18 -3.46 -33.52 41.49
C MET A 18 -3.62 -34.01 42.93
N ASN A 19 -3.23 -35.25 43.21
CA ASN A 19 -3.28 -35.79 44.58
C ASN A 19 -2.27 -35.09 45.53
N ILE A 20 -1.07 -34.77 45.05
CA ILE A 20 -0.07 -34.02 45.82
C ILE A 20 -0.60 -32.60 46.14
N ILE A 21 -1.27 -31.96 45.20
CA ILE A 21 -1.86 -30.63 45.39
C ILE A 21 -3.00 -30.70 46.45
N ALA A 22 -3.82 -31.75 46.39
CA ALA A 22 -4.91 -31.96 47.35
C ALA A 22 -4.40 -32.26 48.77
N GLU A 23 -3.35 -33.08 48.91
CA GLU A 23 -2.72 -33.40 50.20
C GLU A 23 -1.96 -32.20 50.82
N ALA A 24 -1.41 -31.31 49.97
CA ALA A 24 -0.72 -30.11 50.42
C ALA A 24 -1.67 -29.02 50.97
N GLY A 25 -2.97 -29.27 50.99
CA GLY A 25 -3.95 -28.34 51.59
C GLY A 25 -4.10 -27.02 50.84
N PHE A 26 -3.67 -26.97 49.57
CA PHE A 26 -3.96 -25.83 48.71
C PHE A 26 -5.46 -25.84 48.37
N LYS A 27 -6.23 -25.11 49.16
CA LYS A 27 -7.59 -24.72 48.73
C LYS A 27 -7.42 -23.91 47.47
N GLN A 28 -7.84 -24.47 46.32
CA GLN A 28 -8.09 -23.65 45.15
C GLN A 28 -9.18 -22.64 45.51
N GLU A 29 -8.76 -21.46 45.93
CA GLU A 29 -9.67 -20.34 45.85
C GLU A 29 -10.06 -20.23 44.34
N PRO A 30 -11.37 -20.11 44.03
CA PRO A 30 -11.78 -19.90 42.67
C PRO A 30 -10.99 -18.68 42.19
N ILE A 31 -10.11 -18.89 41.21
CA ILE A 31 -9.39 -17.81 40.54
C ILE A 31 -10.51 -16.91 40.00
N ALA A 32 -10.79 -15.83 40.73
CA ALA A 32 -11.64 -14.80 40.23
C ALA A 32 -11.09 -14.47 38.82
N PRO A 33 -11.93 -14.40 37.78
CA PRO A 33 -11.44 -14.14 36.43
C PRO A 33 -10.63 -12.85 36.54
N SER A 34 -9.31 -13.02 36.48
CA SER A 34 -8.37 -11.90 36.58
C SER A 34 -8.76 -10.96 35.48
N SER A 35 -9.06 -9.75 35.87
CA SER A 35 -9.19 -8.55 35.11
C SER A 35 -9.17 -8.81 33.59
N SER A 36 -10.33 -8.72 32.96
CA SER A 36 -10.58 -8.84 31.53
C SER A 36 -9.33 -8.48 30.73
N GLN A 37 -8.60 -9.50 30.27
CA GLN A 37 -7.58 -9.27 29.25
C GLN A 37 -8.32 -8.62 28.09
N GLU A 38 -8.01 -7.36 27.84
CA GLU A 38 -8.62 -6.61 26.75
C GLU A 38 -8.35 -7.38 25.46
N GLU A 39 -9.35 -8.13 25.01
CA GLU A 39 -9.25 -8.91 23.78
C GLU A 39 -9.16 -7.94 22.62
N THR A 40 -7.97 -7.82 22.07
CA THR A 40 -7.69 -6.95 20.93
C THR A 40 -7.46 -7.82 19.70
N VAL A 41 -8.37 -7.76 18.74
CA VAL A 41 -8.29 -8.49 17.48
C VAL A 41 -7.61 -7.60 16.44
N TYR A 42 -6.65 -8.19 15.72
CA TYR A 42 -5.87 -7.52 14.67
C TYR A 42 -6.16 -8.16 13.32
N ASP A 43 -6.12 -7.36 12.25
CA ASP A 43 -6.11 -7.88 10.88
C ASP A 43 -4.71 -8.43 10.50
N GLY A 44 -4.61 -9.02 9.30
CA GLY A 44 -3.34 -9.54 8.78
C GLY A 44 -2.25 -8.48 8.57
N TYR A 45 -2.60 -7.19 8.68
CA TYR A 45 -1.69 -6.06 8.54
C TYR A 45 -1.33 -5.42 9.89
N GLY A 46 -1.84 -5.95 11.00
CA GLY A 46 -1.59 -5.44 12.33
C GLY A 46 -2.46 -4.24 12.74
N HIS A 47 -3.54 -3.96 12.04
CA HIS A 47 -4.53 -2.98 12.48
C HIS A 47 -5.43 -3.59 13.56
N VAL A 48 -5.80 -2.80 14.55
CA VAL A 48 -6.81 -3.19 15.52
C VAL A 48 -8.19 -3.10 14.84
N ILE A 49 -8.85 -4.25 14.68
CA ILE A 49 -10.17 -4.34 14.06
C ILE A 49 -11.29 -4.50 15.10
N ALA A 50 -10.95 -5.02 16.27
CA ALA A 50 -11.87 -5.08 17.40
C ALA A 50 -11.13 -4.97 18.73
N LYS A 51 -11.76 -4.35 19.72
CA LYS A 51 -11.30 -4.28 21.10
C LYS A 51 -12.50 -4.56 22.02
N ASN A 52 -12.36 -5.57 22.89
CA ASN A 52 -13.45 -5.99 23.80
C ASN A 52 -14.77 -6.25 23.04
N GLY A 53 -14.72 -6.95 21.92
CA GLY A 53 -15.87 -7.26 21.08
C GLY A 53 -16.44 -6.08 20.26
N LYS A 54 -15.95 -4.86 20.45
CA LYS A 54 -16.37 -3.68 19.68
C LYS A 54 -15.43 -3.46 18.49
N LYS A 55 -15.96 -3.37 17.26
CA LYS A 55 -15.18 -3.04 16.08
C LYS A 55 -14.56 -1.65 16.21
N THR A 56 -13.27 -1.56 15.92
CA THR A 56 -12.54 -0.29 15.87
C THR A 56 -12.09 0.00 14.45
N THR A 57 -12.02 1.26 14.07
CA THR A 57 -11.61 1.69 12.72
C THR A 57 -10.14 2.09 12.65
N THR A 58 -9.46 2.19 13.78
CA THR A 58 -8.11 2.75 13.84
C THR A 58 -7.25 2.07 14.91
N GLY A 59 -6.02 1.85 14.59
CA GLY A 59 -4.99 1.37 15.49
C GLY A 59 -4.07 0.33 14.84
N TYR A 60 -2.85 0.30 15.31
CA TYR A 60 -1.86 -0.71 14.91
C TYR A 60 -1.37 -1.46 16.14
N LYS A 61 -1.12 -2.75 15.99
CA LYS A 61 -0.41 -3.51 17.01
C LYS A 61 0.97 -2.88 17.21
N LYS A 62 1.32 -2.54 18.45
CA LYS A 62 2.63 -1.96 18.77
C LYS A 62 3.74 -2.90 18.27
N GLY A 63 4.64 -2.37 17.42
CA GLY A 63 5.74 -3.13 16.84
C GLY A 63 5.38 -3.96 15.60
N ALA A 64 4.12 -3.99 15.15
CA ALA A 64 3.76 -4.64 13.91
C ALA A 64 4.31 -3.87 12.71
N LYS A 65 5.03 -4.56 11.84
CA LYS A 65 5.41 -4.00 10.53
C LYS A 65 4.17 -4.03 9.63
N ARG A 66 3.83 -2.89 9.05
CA ARG A 66 2.75 -2.83 8.04
C ARG A 66 3.16 -3.65 6.82
N VAL A 67 2.42 -4.71 6.54
CA VAL A 67 2.52 -5.42 5.27
C VAL A 67 1.66 -4.65 4.26
N LEU A 68 2.27 -4.21 3.16
CA LEU A 68 1.53 -3.54 2.09
C LEU A 68 0.61 -4.56 1.43
N ASN A 69 -0.68 -4.20 1.30
CA ASN A 69 -1.58 -5.00 0.47
C ASN A 69 -1.21 -4.84 -1.02
N ALA A 70 -1.70 -5.73 -1.87
CA ALA A 70 -1.38 -5.73 -3.30
C ALA A 70 -1.69 -4.37 -3.98
N LYS A 71 -2.74 -3.68 -3.54
CA LYS A 71 -3.14 -2.36 -4.04
C LYS A 71 -2.16 -1.25 -3.64
N ASP A 72 -1.68 -1.27 -2.39
CA ASP A 72 -0.68 -0.31 -1.91
C ASP A 72 0.70 -0.59 -2.51
N SER A 73 1.05 -1.88 -2.70
CA SER A 73 2.26 -2.28 -3.42
C SER A 73 2.25 -1.72 -4.84
N LEU A 74 1.17 -1.95 -5.59
CA LEU A 74 1.06 -1.47 -6.96
C LEU A 74 1.10 0.06 -7.07
N ARG A 75 0.53 0.79 -6.10
CA ARG A 75 0.67 2.26 -6.04
C ARG A 75 2.12 2.69 -5.83
N ARG A 76 2.87 1.95 -5.05
CA ARG A 76 4.29 2.22 -4.83
C ARG A 76 5.07 1.97 -6.11
N ASP A 77 4.84 0.85 -6.77
CA ASP A 77 5.50 0.50 -8.04
C ASP A 77 5.20 1.55 -9.12
N LEU A 78 3.95 2.05 -9.17
CA LEU A 78 3.57 3.14 -10.07
C LEU A 78 4.30 4.45 -9.77
N LEU A 79 4.50 4.79 -8.51
CA LEU A 79 5.27 5.98 -8.15
C LEU A 79 6.76 5.80 -8.45
N ASP A 80 7.29 4.60 -8.31
CA ASP A 80 8.67 4.27 -8.65
C ASP A 80 8.87 4.37 -10.18
N ALA A 81 7.92 3.87 -10.96
CA ALA A 81 7.91 4.05 -12.42
C ALA A 81 7.86 5.54 -12.82
N ALA A 82 7.00 6.33 -12.18
CA ALA A 82 6.90 7.75 -12.44
C ALA A 82 8.23 8.49 -12.14
N GLU A 83 8.91 8.13 -11.07
CA GLU A 83 10.21 8.69 -10.71
C GLU A 83 11.27 8.36 -11.76
N VAL A 84 11.36 7.10 -12.19
CA VAL A 84 12.29 6.65 -13.22
C VAL A 84 12.03 7.35 -14.55
N ILE A 85 10.77 7.41 -14.99
CA ILE A 85 10.38 8.08 -16.24
C ILE A 85 10.78 9.55 -16.22
N LEU A 86 10.46 10.26 -15.15
CA LEU A 86 10.71 11.69 -15.04
C LEU A 86 12.22 12.00 -14.96
N ASN A 87 13.02 11.16 -14.29
CA ASN A 87 14.47 11.31 -14.24
C ASN A 87 15.15 11.14 -15.61
N ARG A 88 14.55 10.40 -16.53
CA ARG A 88 15.08 10.26 -17.91
C ARG A 88 14.82 11.47 -18.80
N VAL A 89 13.93 12.36 -18.40
CA VAL A 89 13.61 13.56 -19.19
C VAL A 89 14.61 14.67 -18.87
N ALA A 90 15.39 15.08 -19.85
CA ALA A 90 16.44 16.10 -19.68
C ALA A 90 15.94 17.40 -19.02
N ALA A 91 14.70 17.81 -19.28
CA ALA A 91 14.10 18.99 -18.65
C ALA A 91 13.94 18.87 -17.12
N PHE A 92 13.92 17.64 -16.58
CA PHE A 92 13.69 17.33 -15.17
C PHE A 92 14.90 16.71 -14.47
N GLU A 93 15.99 16.50 -15.20
CA GLU A 93 17.23 15.94 -14.66
C GLU A 93 17.69 16.71 -13.41
N GLY A 94 18.01 15.99 -12.34
CA GLY A 94 18.43 16.58 -11.06
C GLY A 94 17.36 17.37 -10.31
N LYS A 95 16.10 17.36 -10.79
CA LYS A 95 14.97 18.11 -10.19
C LYS A 95 13.92 17.20 -9.57
N ILE A 96 14.14 15.90 -9.54
CA ILE A 96 13.20 14.91 -9.02
C ILE A 96 13.56 14.56 -7.58
N GLY A 97 12.53 14.45 -6.75
CA GLY A 97 12.68 14.00 -5.37
C GLY A 97 11.45 13.24 -4.91
N ARG A 98 11.50 12.71 -3.71
CA ARG A 98 10.42 11.92 -3.12
C ARG A 98 9.91 12.59 -1.86
N ASN A 99 8.63 12.45 -1.61
CA ASN A 99 7.99 12.78 -0.34
C ASN A 99 6.94 11.71 -0.01
N SER A 100 6.90 11.24 1.24
CA SER A 100 6.00 10.16 1.66
C SER A 100 4.52 10.49 1.52
N VAL A 101 4.15 11.76 1.65
CA VAL A 101 2.76 12.25 1.57
C VAL A 101 2.40 12.72 0.15
N GLU A 102 3.36 13.39 -0.51
CA GLU A 102 3.13 14.08 -1.77
C GLU A 102 3.53 13.25 -3.00
N GLY A 103 4.19 12.12 -2.81
CA GLY A 103 4.63 11.23 -3.89
C GLY A 103 5.93 11.70 -4.56
N VAL A 104 5.98 11.66 -5.88
CA VAL A 104 7.12 12.16 -6.66
C VAL A 104 7.01 13.68 -6.82
N ILE A 105 8.09 14.37 -6.54
CA ILE A 105 8.16 15.84 -6.63
C ILE A 105 9.07 16.23 -7.78
N VAL A 106 8.56 17.06 -8.66
CA VAL A 106 9.35 17.72 -9.71
C VAL A 106 9.59 19.16 -9.29
N ARG A 107 10.83 19.50 -8.96
CA ARG A 107 11.21 20.85 -8.50
C ARG A 107 11.58 21.75 -9.67
N MET A 108 10.72 22.69 -9.98
CA MET A 108 10.95 23.66 -11.05
C MET A 108 11.30 25.04 -10.45
N ALA A 109 11.77 25.96 -11.28
CA ALA A 109 12.14 27.31 -10.83
C ALA A 109 10.96 28.06 -10.20
N ASP A 110 9.78 27.94 -10.80
CA ASP A 110 8.56 28.62 -10.38
C ASP A 110 7.86 27.94 -9.20
N ALA A 111 7.86 26.61 -9.13
CA ALA A 111 7.13 25.84 -8.12
C ALA A 111 7.59 24.38 -8.06
N ASP A 112 7.19 23.69 -7.02
CA ASP A 112 7.21 22.23 -6.97
C ASP A 112 5.91 21.66 -7.53
N TYR A 113 6.03 20.57 -8.28
CA TYR A 113 4.91 19.80 -8.82
C TYR A 113 4.90 18.43 -8.18
N SER A 114 3.77 18.07 -7.60
CA SER A 114 3.57 16.77 -6.96
C SER A 114 2.85 15.82 -7.92
N VAL A 115 3.37 14.62 -8.09
CA VAL A 115 2.75 13.51 -8.80
C VAL A 115 2.34 12.46 -7.79
N LYS A 116 1.04 12.34 -7.55
CA LYS A 116 0.45 11.35 -6.64
C LYS A 116 -0.21 10.23 -7.43
N CYS A 117 -0.16 9.02 -6.93
CA CYS A 117 -0.89 7.89 -7.47
C CYS A 117 -2.14 7.59 -6.61
N ALA A 118 -3.28 7.47 -7.26
CA ALA A 118 -4.54 7.06 -6.64
C ALA A 118 -5.14 5.88 -7.39
N GLY A 119 -5.66 4.89 -6.66
CA GLY A 119 -6.46 3.81 -7.23
C GLY A 119 -7.95 4.15 -7.16
N HIS A 120 -8.71 3.72 -8.15
CA HIS A 120 -10.14 3.92 -8.24
C HIS A 120 -10.88 2.64 -7.82
N ALA A 121 -11.84 2.77 -6.91
CA ALA A 121 -12.62 1.64 -6.42
C ALA A 121 -13.65 1.16 -7.45
N LYS A 122 -14.14 2.10 -8.27
CA LYS A 122 -15.08 1.83 -9.37
C LYS A 122 -14.46 2.35 -10.65
N PRO A 123 -14.21 1.49 -11.64
CA PRO A 123 -13.73 1.93 -12.96
C PRO A 123 -14.73 2.86 -13.62
N GLU A 124 -14.25 3.97 -14.17
CA GLU A 124 -15.09 4.92 -14.91
C GLU A 124 -15.22 4.52 -16.40
N PHE A 125 -14.24 3.76 -16.88
CA PHE A 125 -14.13 3.34 -18.28
C PHE A 125 -14.28 1.80 -18.41
N ALA A 126 -15.12 1.18 -17.56
CA ALA A 126 -15.28 -0.28 -17.54
C ALA A 126 -15.79 -0.84 -18.88
N ASP A 127 -16.73 -0.15 -19.51
CA ASP A 127 -17.43 -0.58 -20.71
C ASP A 127 -16.89 0.08 -22.00
N ARG A 128 -15.58 0.38 -22.03
CA ARG A 128 -14.99 0.96 -23.23
C ARG A 128 -14.99 -0.04 -24.40
N GLU A 129 -15.23 0.47 -25.59
CA GLU A 129 -15.25 -0.32 -26.83
C GLU A 129 -13.85 -0.86 -27.19
N GLU A 130 -13.82 -1.94 -27.95
CA GLU A 130 -12.60 -2.48 -28.53
C GLU A 130 -11.99 -1.44 -29.49
N GLY A 131 -10.67 -1.22 -29.40
CA GLY A 131 -9.98 -0.18 -30.17
C GLY A 131 -10.08 1.23 -29.59
N PHE A 132 -10.50 1.36 -28.32
CA PHE A 132 -10.51 2.64 -27.62
C PHE A 132 -9.17 3.36 -27.72
N VAL A 133 -9.22 4.63 -28.14
CA VAL A 133 -8.06 5.53 -28.18
C VAL A 133 -8.24 6.59 -27.11
N ALA A 134 -7.32 6.65 -26.16
CA ALA A 134 -7.37 7.61 -25.07
C ALA A 134 -7.26 9.06 -25.57
N GLU A 135 -8.14 9.92 -25.09
CA GLU A 135 -8.06 11.35 -25.36
C GLU A 135 -6.87 11.95 -24.57
N LYS A 136 -6.02 12.71 -25.29
CA LYS A 136 -4.82 13.37 -24.74
C LYS A 136 -4.98 14.88 -24.84
N ASN A 137 -5.34 15.52 -23.72
CA ASN A 137 -5.53 16.95 -23.66
C ASN A 137 -4.57 17.60 -22.64
N TYR A 138 -3.53 18.26 -23.15
CA TYR A 138 -2.51 18.95 -22.35
C TYR A 138 -2.63 20.48 -22.40
N LEU A 139 -3.78 21.04 -22.72
CA LEU A 139 -3.97 22.47 -22.86
C LEU A 139 -3.61 23.20 -21.58
N THR A 140 -2.78 24.25 -21.72
CA THR A 140 -2.50 25.21 -20.66
C THR A 140 -3.40 26.41 -20.80
N ARG A 141 -4.08 26.80 -19.73
CA ARG A 141 -4.82 28.06 -19.68
C ARG A 141 -3.98 29.14 -19.02
N GLY A 142 -3.90 30.30 -19.68
CA GLY A 142 -3.33 31.51 -19.12
C GLY A 142 -1.84 31.75 -19.40
N LYS A 143 -1.35 32.93 -18.99
CA LYS A 143 0.05 33.39 -19.19
C LYS A 143 1.04 32.88 -18.14
N ALA A 144 0.57 32.18 -17.09
CA ALA A 144 1.42 31.68 -16.02
C ALA A 144 2.19 30.44 -16.48
N VAL A 145 3.47 30.38 -16.15
CA VAL A 145 4.31 29.19 -16.38
C VAL A 145 3.69 28.01 -15.65
N ASN A 146 3.41 26.94 -16.41
CA ASN A 146 2.85 25.71 -15.88
C ASN A 146 3.56 24.50 -16.50
N HIS A 147 4.28 23.76 -15.69
CA HIS A 147 5.03 22.57 -16.12
C HIS A 147 4.20 21.27 -16.05
N ALA A 148 2.99 21.31 -15.49
CA ALA A 148 2.15 20.11 -15.37
C ALA A 148 1.87 19.41 -16.72
N PRO A 149 1.62 20.11 -17.84
CA PRO A 149 1.48 19.46 -19.15
C PRO A 149 2.73 18.72 -19.62
N ALA A 150 3.91 19.28 -19.37
CA ALA A 150 5.17 18.63 -19.75
C ALA A 150 5.42 17.36 -18.90
N ILE A 151 5.11 17.42 -17.62
CA ILE A 151 5.18 16.26 -16.71
C ILE A 151 4.19 15.18 -17.17
N ALA A 152 2.93 15.56 -17.46
CA ALA A 152 1.92 14.62 -17.93
C ALA A 152 2.33 13.96 -19.26
N LYS A 153 2.84 14.75 -20.20
CA LYS A 153 3.30 14.26 -21.51
C LYS A 153 4.45 13.26 -21.36
N ALA A 154 5.42 13.56 -20.49
CA ALA A 154 6.54 12.65 -20.23
C ALA A 154 6.09 11.31 -19.62
N LEU A 155 5.18 11.35 -18.65
CA LEU A 155 4.63 10.13 -18.04
C LEU A 155 3.84 9.29 -19.05
N VAL A 156 3.01 9.92 -19.88
CA VAL A 156 2.21 9.21 -20.90
C VAL A 156 3.08 8.55 -21.96
N ALA A 157 4.18 9.21 -22.37
CA ALA A 157 5.06 8.68 -23.40
C ALA A 157 5.73 7.35 -23.01
N GLU A 158 6.03 7.18 -21.72
CA GLU A 158 6.86 6.07 -21.24
C GLU A 158 6.15 5.07 -20.31
N ILE A 159 4.96 5.40 -19.79
CA ILE A 159 4.33 4.57 -18.75
C ILE A 159 4.07 3.13 -19.21
N GLU A 160 3.59 2.95 -20.44
CA GLU A 160 3.31 1.63 -20.98
C GLU A 160 4.61 0.82 -21.17
N ASN A 161 5.66 1.50 -21.66
CA ASN A 161 6.97 0.88 -21.85
C ASN A 161 7.64 0.52 -20.52
N GLU A 162 7.63 1.43 -19.56
CA GLU A 162 8.26 1.22 -18.25
C GLU A 162 7.55 0.11 -17.46
N PHE A 163 6.22 0.06 -17.52
CA PHE A 163 5.44 -0.94 -16.79
C PHE A 163 5.43 -2.31 -17.47
N SER A 164 5.40 -2.36 -18.80
CA SER A 164 5.34 -3.62 -19.55
C SER A 164 6.70 -4.27 -19.75
N LYS A 165 7.79 -3.48 -19.84
CA LYS A 165 9.13 -3.97 -20.18
C LYS A 165 10.11 -3.96 -19.01
N SER A 166 9.84 -3.17 -17.97
CA SER A 166 10.71 -3.10 -16.80
C SER A 166 10.27 -4.08 -15.72
N ASN A 167 11.19 -4.38 -14.80
CA ASN A 167 10.91 -5.22 -13.62
C ASN A 167 9.90 -4.57 -12.64
N ILE A 168 9.53 -3.31 -12.85
CA ILE A 168 8.62 -2.58 -11.97
C ILE A 168 7.20 -3.13 -12.09
N GLY A 169 6.74 -3.38 -13.31
CA GLY A 169 5.38 -3.86 -13.57
C GLY A 169 5.20 -5.37 -13.50
N ASN A 170 6.28 -6.15 -13.43
CA ASN A 170 6.23 -7.61 -13.46
C ASN A 170 5.38 -8.18 -14.62
N GLY A 171 5.49 -7.60 -15.80
CA GLY A 171 4.74 -8.04 -16.98
C GLY A 171 3.26 -7.62 -17.03
N LYS A 172 2.81 -6.80 -16.09
CA LYS A 172 1.43 -6.26 -16.13
C LYS A 172 1.26 -5.30 -17.31
N SER A 173 0.14 -5.38 -17.99
CA SER A 173 -0.18 -4.44 -19.07
C SER A 173 -0.81 -3.17 -18.53
N VAL A 174 -0.45 -2.04 -19.13
CA VAL A 174 -1.03 -0.71 -18.84
C VAL A 174 -1.75 -0.22 -20.07
N THR A 175 -2.97 0.26 -19.91
CA THR A 175 -3.75 0.91 -20.97
C THR A 175 -4.10 2.32 -20.53
N LEU A 176 -3.71 3.31 -21.33
CA LEU A 176 -4.07 4.71 -21.10
C LEU A 176 -5.55 4.94 -21.35
N LEU A 177 -6.27 5.52 -20.39
CA LEU A 177 -7.68 5.86 -20.51
C LEU A 177 -7.90 7.34 -20.79
N GLU A 178 -7.18 8.22 -20.09
CA GLU A 178 -7.29 9.67 -20.26
C GLU A 178 -5.97 10.33 -19.86
N ALA A 179 -5.62 11.42 -20.54
CA ALA A 179 -4.46 12.22 -20.18
C ALA A 179 -4.75 13.72 -20.30
N LYS A 180 -4.72 14.39 -19.16
CA LYS A 180 -4.86 15.85 -19.01
C LYS A 180 -3.62 16.43 -18.33
N SER A 181 -3.44 17.74 -18.39
CA SER A 181 -2.35 18.43 -17.72
C SER A 181 -2.37 18.26 -16.18
N SER A 182 -3.55 18.02 -15.61
CA SER A 182 -3.74 17.84 -14.16
C SER A 182 -3.68 16.39 -13.71
N GLY A 183 -3.71 15.43 -14.64
CA GLY A 183 -3.67 14.02 -14.27
C GLY A 183 -3.84 13.09 -15.46
N ILE A 184 -3.46 11.85 -15.23
CA ILE A 184 -3.48 10.76 -16.22
C ILE A 184 -4.24 9.61 -15.60
N ARG A 185 -5.19 9.03 -16.30
CA ARG A 185 -5.90 7.80 -15.90
C ARG A 185 -5.50 6.65 -16.80
N PHE A 186 -5.29 5.50 -16.18
CA PHE A 186 -4.89 4.29 -16.88
C PHE A 186 -5.42 3.05 -16.16
N GLU A 187 -5.58 1.99 -16.90
CA GLU A 187 -5.92 0.67 -16.40
C GLU A 187 -4.68 -0.20 -16.35
N ILE A 188 -4.57 -0.99 -15.30
CA ILE A 188 -3.57 -2.04 -15.18
C ILE A 188 -4.29 -3.38 -15.14
N LYS A 189 -3.90 -4.31 -16.00
CA LYS A 189 -4.34 -5.71 -15.97
C LYS A 189 -3.20 -6.58 -15.46
N ASN A 190 -3.53 -7.46 -14.52
CA ASN A 190 -2.61 -8.51 -14.09
C ASN A 190 -2.65 -9.71 -15.05
N GLU A 191 -1.80 -10.69 -14.84
CA GLU A 191 -1.71 -11.92 -15.63
C GLU A 191 -3.04 -12.69 -15.67
N ASN A 192 -3.89 -12.54 -14.65
CA ASN A 192 -5.19 -13.17 -14.55
C ASN A 192 -6.32 -12.34 -15.20
N GLY A 193 -5.99 -11.27 -15.92
CA GLY A 193 -6.96 -10.40 -16.59
C GLY A 193 -7.75 -9.49 -15.66
N VAL A 194 -7.48 -9.49 -14.35
CA VAL A 194 -8.15 -8.58 -13.42
C VAL A 194 -7.65 -7.18 -13.64
N ALA A 195 -8.57 -6.28 -14.02
CA ALA A 195 -8.30 -4.89 -14.29
C ALA A 195 -8.50 -4.02 -13.04
N ALA A 196 -7.63 -3.02 -12.87
CA ALA A 196 -7.79 -2.00 -11.84
C ALA A 196 -7.40 -0.63 -12.42
N GLU A 197 -8.21 0.38 -12.14
CA GLU A 197 -7.92 1.74 -12.55
C GLU A 197 -7.06 2.47 -11.53
N TYR A 198 -6.10 3.22 -12.06
CA TYR A 198 -5.24 4.12 -11.30
C TYR A 198 -5.13 5.47 -11.99
N SER A 199 -4.72 6.47 -11.25
CA SER A 199 -4.39 7.77 -11.82
C SER A 199 -3.16 8.38 -11.17
N TYR A 200 -2.38 9.09 -11.99
CA TYR A 200 -1.47 10.11 -11.50
C TYR A 200 -2.21 11.44 -11.41
N LYS A 201 -2.16 12.06 -10.26
CA LYS A 201 -2.64 13.44 -10.06
C LYS A 201 -1.45 14.38 -10.00
N ILE A 202 -1.36 15.32 -10.92
CA ILE A 202 -0.29 16.30 -11.03
C ILE A 202 -0.79 17.62 -10.45
N THR A 203 -0.13 18.10 -9.41
CA THR A 203 -0.57 19.30 -8.68
C THR A 203 0.59 20.26 -8.49
N LYS A 204 0.45 21.51 -8.95
CA LYS A 204 1.37 22.61 -8.64
C LYS A 204 1.21 22.98 -7.17
N LYS A 205 2.31 23.00 -6.42
CA LYS A 205 2.33 23.32 -5.00
C LYS A 205 2.54 24.82 -4.79
N ARG A 206 1.83 25.38 -3.81
CA ARG A 206 1.97 26.81 -3.43
C ARG A 206 3.25 27.08 -2.65
N ALA A 207 3.69 26.09 -1.89
CA ALA A 207 4.95 26.16 -1.12
C ALA A 207 5.88 25.03 -1.55
N ARG A 208 7.17 25.22 -1.31
CA ARG A 208 8.18 24.15 -1.57
C ARG A 208 7.93 22.95 -0.68
N VAL A 209 8.09 21.77 -1.25
CA VAL A 209 7.88 20.50 -0.57
C VAL A 209 9.20 20.04 0.04
N VAL A 210 9.17 19.60 1.29
CA VAL A 210 10.32 18.96 1.92
C VAL A 210 10.52 17.59 1.26
N LEU A 211 11.72 17.34 0.75
CA LEU A 211 12.11 16.05 0.19
C LEU A 211 12.62 15.16 1.31
N GLY A 212 12.23 13.89 1.27
CA GLY A 212 12.68 12.87 2.19
C GLY A 212 13.82 12.04 1.65
#